data_8f9ed9c92d0bfa250e0ae19dfbabee83
#
_entry.id   8f9ed9c92d0bfa250e0ae19dfbabee83
#
_cell.length_a   1.000
_cell.length_b   1.000
_cell.length_c   1.000
_cell.angle_alpha   90.00
_cell.angle_beta   90.00
_cell.angle_gamma   90.00
#
_symmetry.space_group_name_H-M   'P 1'
#
loop_
_entity.id
_entity.type
_entity.pdbx_description
1 polymer ?
#
loop_
_entity_poly.entity_id
_entity_poly.type
_entity_poly.pdbx_seq_one_letter_code
_entity_poly.pdbx_strand_id
1 'polypeptide(L)'
;MLFHTMVGSNDIDRAKRFYDTVLGTLGVGEATINVADSGHTRLMYNSGNGANFIVTQPINDEPATVANGSTIAFSCDSPEQVKQFHDVAVANGGTSIEVAPGPRETASMGTIVLAYFRDLDGNKLCGIHFPK
;
A
#
# COMPACT_ATOMS: atom_id res chain seq x y z
N MET A 1 -2.66 18.00 1.93
CA MET A 1 -1.61 18.14 2.92
C MET A 1 -0.41 17.25 2.64
N LEU A 2 -0.55 15.93 2.64
CA LEU A 2 0.55 15.06 2.22
C LEU A 2 0.70 15.10 0.71
N PHE A 3 1.92 15.28 0.21
CA PHE A 3 2.20 15.18 -1.22
C PHE A 3 2.46 13.74 -1.63
N HIS A 4 3.28 13.03 -0.87
CA HIS A 4 3.49 11.61 -1.11
C HIS A 4 3.85 10.87 0.18
N THR A 5 3.70 9.55 0.14
CA THR A 5 4.28 8.63 1.10
C THR A 5 5.19 7.67 0.34
N MET A 6 6.22 7.16 1.01
CA MET A 6 7.22 6.33 0.35
C MET A 6 7.60 5.16 1.24
N VAL A 7 7.71 3.99 0.65
CA VAL A 7 8.21 2.78 1.31
C VAL A 7 9.39 2.22 0.54
N GLY A 8 10.24 1.47 1.23
CA GLY A 8 11.41 0.86 0.61
C GLY A 8 11.14 -0.55 0.11
N SER A 9 11.91 -0.96 -0.90
CA SER A 9 11.89 -2.31 -1.42
C SER A 9 13.31 -2.81 -1.64
N ASN A 10 13.51 -4.10 -1.39
CA ASN A 10 14.76 -4.80 -1.68
C ASN A 10 14.75 -5.49 -3.04
N ASP A 11 13.63 -5.46 -3.73
CA ASP A 11 13.48 -6.02 -5.08
C ASP A 11 12.41 -5.19 -5.81
N ILE A 12 12.89 -4.17 -6.51
CA ILE A 12 11.99 -3.16 -7.10
C ILE A 12 11.14 -3.74 -8.23
N ASP A 13 11.66 -4.70 -8.98
CA ASP A 13 10.90 -5.31 -10.07
C ASP A 13 9.76 -6.18 -9.52
N ARG A 14 10.03 -6.93 -8.46
CA ARG A 14 9.03 -7.72 -7.74
C ARG A 14 7.98 -6.80 -7.12
N ALA A 15 8.41 -5.70 -6.51
CA ALA A 15 7.49 -4.73 -5.92
C ALA A 15 6.57 -4.14 -6.98
N LYS A 16 7.08 -3.84 -8.19
CA LYS A 16 6.26 -3.32 -9.27
C LYS A 16 5.14 -4.28 -9.66
N ARG A 17 5.48 -5.56 -9.83
CA ARG A 17 4.46 -6.57 -10.17
C ARG A 17 3.38 -6.65 -9.08
N PHE A 18 3.79 -6.63 -7.83
CA PHE A 18 2.87 -6.67 -6.70
C PHE A 18 1.94 -5.45 -6.68
N TYR A 19 2.52 -4.26 -6.68
CA TYR A 19 1.74 -3.03 -6.52
C TYR A 19 0.92 -2.67 -7.75
N ASP A 20 1.40 -2.94 -8.96
CA ASP A 20 0.59 -2.74 -10.16
C ASP A 20 -0.73 -3.53 -10.07
N THR A 21 -0.65 -4.77 -9.57
CA THR A 21 -1.81 -5.65 -9.43
C THR A 21 -2.69 -5.22 -8.24
N VAL A 22 -2.09 -5.00 -7.09
CA VAL A 22 -2.82 -4.72 -5.84
C VAL A 22 -3.48 -3.34 -5.90
N LEU A 23 -2.74 -2.30 -6.29
CA LEU A 23 -3.29 -0.95 -6.42
C LEU A 23 -4.25 -0.85 -7.60
N GLY A 24 -4.13 -1.74 -8.59
CA GLY A 24 -5.10 -1.84 -9.68
C GLY A 24 -6.51 -2.12 -9.19
N THR A 25 -6.68 -2.82 -8.06
CA THR A 25 -8.01 -3.05 -7.46
C THR A 25 -8.67 -1.76 -6.97
N LEU A 26 -7.88 -0.72 -6.74
CA LEU A 26 -8.35 0.60 -6.34
C LEU A 26 -8.51 1.55 -7.55
N GLY A 27 -8.31 1.05 -8.75
CA GLY A 27 -8.37 1.87 -9.96
C GLY A 27 -7.11 2.67 -10.25
N VAL A 28 -6.02 2.37 -9.55
CA VAL A 28 -4.73 3.05 -9.77
C VAL A 28 -4.02 2.37 -10.93
N GLY A 29 -3.52 3.15 -11.89
CA GLY A 29 -2.75 2.64 -13.01
C GLY A 29 -1.40 2.09 -12.61
N GLU A 30 -0.73 1.41 -13.53
CA GLU A 30 0.61 0.89 -13.27
C GLU A 30 1.60 2.01 -12.92
N ALA A 31 2.69 1.65 -12.26
CA ALA A 31 3.69 2.61 -11.83
C ALA A 31 4.31 3.38 -13.00
N THR A 32 4.53 4.67 -12.78
CA THR A 32 5.47 5.43 -13.57
C THR A 32 6.85 5.22 -12.97
N ILE A 33 7.80 4.77 -13.78
CA ILE A 33 9.16 4.52 -13.31
C ILE A 33 9.94 5.81 -13.35
N ASN A 34 10.57 6.17 -12.24
CA ASN A 34 11.45 7.32 -12.12
C ASN A 34 12.82 6.84 -11.64
N VAL A 35 13.87 7.35 -12.27
CA VAL A 35 15.23 7.08 -11.79
C VAL A 35 15.76 8.38 -11.21
N ALA A 36 16.08 8.34 -9.92
CA ALA A 36 16.64 9.51 -9.24
C ALA A 36 18.06 9.82 -9.74
N ASP A 37 18.54 11.03 -9.45
CA ASP A 37 19.90 11.43 -9.81
C ASP A 37 20.96 10.49 -9.22
N SER A 38 20.66 9.89 -8.07
CA SER A 38 21.52 8.88 -7.43
C SER A 38 21.55 7.54 -8.17
N GLY A 39 20.72 7.34 -9.20
CA GLY A 39 20.58 6.08 -9.92
C GLY A 39 19.55 5.12 -9.33
N HIS A 40 18.93 5.47 -8.20
CA HIS A 40 17.94 4.61 -7.55
C HIS A 40 16.58 4.69 -8.26
N THR A 41 15.94 3.54 -8.44
CA THR A 41 14.64 3.44 -9.11
C THR A 41 13.51 3.68 -8.11
N ARG A 42 12.52 4.44 -8.53
CA ARG A 42 11.28 4.70 -7.80
C ARG A 42 10.08 4.31 -8.66
N LEU A 43 9.10 3.70 -8.02
CA LEU A 43 7.81 3.38 -8.62
C LEU A 43 6.81 4.41 -8.11
N MET A 44 6.23 5.18 -9.02
CA MET A 44 5.33 6.26 -8.64
C MET A 44 3.90 5.90 -9.02
N TYR A 45 3.01 5.89 -8.02
CA TYR A 45 1.59 5.60 -8.20
C TYR A 45 0.78 6.83 -7.86
N ASN A 46 -0.08 7.24 -8.78
CA ASN A 46 -0.90 8.43 -8.62
C ASN A 46 -2.37 8.07 -8.86
N SER A 47 -3.21 8.32 -7.87
CA SER A 47 -4.65 8.05 -7.97
C SER A 47 -5.43 9.20 -8.62
N GLY A 48 -4.77 10.32 -8.91
CA GLY A 48 -5.43 11.51 -9.47
C GLY A 48 -5.97 12.47 -8.40
N ASN A 49 -6.15 12.00 -7.18
CA ASN A 49 -6.54 12.83 -6.04
C ASN A 49 -5.86 12.29 -4.78
N GLY A 50 -5.48 13.17 -3.89
CA GLY A 50 -4.80 12.80 -2.67
C GLY A 50 -3.29 12.62 -2.86
N ALA A 51 -2.64 11.97 -1.89
CA ALA A 51 -1.20 11.79 -1.87
C ALA A 51 -0.76 10.72 -2.86
N ASN A 52 0.40 10.92 -3.47
CA ASN A 52 1.04 9.91 -4.29
C ASN A 52 1.63 8.82 -3.38
N PHE A 53 1.68 7.59 -3.89
CA PHE A 53 2.36 6.49 -3.23
C PHE A 53 3.59 6.10 -4.03
N ILE A 54 4.73 5.97 -3.37
CA ILE A 54 6.01 5.69 -4.02
C ILE A 54 6.68 4.50 -3.36
N VAL A 55 7.25 3.62 -4.18
CA VAL A 55 8.10 2.52 -3.71
C VAL A 55 9.50 2.78 -4.25
N THR A 56 10.51 2.70 -3.39
CA THR A 56 11.86 3.10 -3.77
C THR A 56 12.93 2.10 -3.36
N GLN A 57 13.99 2.03 -4.15
CA GLN A 57 15.25 1.49 -3.66
C GLN A 57 15.80 2.47 -2.63
N PRO A 58 16.27 1.99 -1.45
CA PRO A 58 16.84 2.90 -0.45
C PRO A 58 18.08 3.63 -0.97
N ILE A 59 18.11 4.94 -0.76
CA ILE A 59 19.15 5.80 -1.34
C ILE A 59 20.54 5.55 -0.75
N ASN A 60 20.62 4.97 0.44
CA ASN A 60 21.89 4.66 1.11
C ASN A 60 22.43 3.27 0.77
N ASP A 61 21.78 2.54 -0.13
CA ASP A 61 22.13 1.18 -0.55
C ASP A 61 22.08 0.13 0.57
N GLU A 62 21.56 0.50 1.74
CA GLU A 62 21.28 -0.45 2.82
C GLU A 62 19.95 -1.16 2.56
N PRO A 63 19.74 -2.33 3.17
CA PRO A 63 18.46 -3.02 3.04
C PRO A 63 17.29 -2.14 3.48
N ALA A 64 16.18 -2.24 2.76
CA ALA A 64 14.95 -1.57 3.17
C ALA A 64 14.46 -2.13 4.50
N THR A 65 13.93 -1.27 5.36
CA THR A 65 13.30 -1.65 6.63
C THR A 65 11.86 -1.19 6.63
N VAL A 66 11.05 -1.78 7.53
CA VAL A 66 9.61 -1.53 7.56
C VAL A 66 9.20 -0.39 8.49
N ALA A 67 10.12 0.18 9.24
CA ALA A 67 9.86 1.22 10.24
C ALA A 67 8.73 0.78 11.18
N ASN A 68 9.06 0.01 12.21
CA ASN A 68 8.10 -0.54 13.16
C ASN A 68 7.16 0.55 13.70
N GLY A 69 5.85 0.32 13.59
CA GLY A 69 4.83 1.32 13.92
C GLY A 69 4.28 2.07 12.70
N SER A 70 4.88 1.91 11.52
CA SER A 70 4.39 2.55 10.29
C SER A 70 3.21 1.77 9.72
N THR A 71 2.21 2.50 9.25
CA THR A 71 1.09 1.94 8.46
C THR A 71 0.69 2.97 7.42
N ILE A 72 0.44 2.49 6.21
CA ILE A 72 -0.13 3.33 5.16
C ILE A 72 -1.51 2.80 4.82
N ALA A 73 -2.53 3.63 4.99
CA ALA A 73 -3.93 3.26 4.73
C ALA A 73 -4.38 3.83 3.40
N PHE A 74 -5.04 2.98 2.61
CA PHE A 74 -5.61 3.33 1.32
C PHE A 74 -7.12 3.37 1.43
N SER A 75 -7.73 4.46 0.95
CA SER A 75 -9.19 4.59 0.93
C SER A 75 -9.80 3.64 -0.08
N CYS A 76 -10.83 2.94 0.35
CA CYS A 76 -11.63 2.05 -0.50
C CYS A 76 -13.07 2.56 -0.56
N ASP A 77 -13.72 2.34 -1.71
CA ASP A 77 -15.06 2.88 -1.97
C ASP A 77 -16.17 2.03 -1.36
N SER A 78 -15.86 0.80 -0.98
CA SER A 78 -16.85 -0.14 -0.47
C SER A 78 -16.17 -1.20 0.42
N PRO A 79 -16.96 -1.90 1.28
CA PRO A 79 -16.44 -3.05 2.01
C PRO A 79 -15.89 -4.14 1.08
N GLU A 80 -16.52 -4.35 -0.07
CA GLU A 80 -16.09 -5.33 -1.07
C GLU A 80 -14.73 -4.97 -1.63
N GLN A 81 -14.46 -3.69 -1.86
CA GLN A 81 -13.17 -3.24 -2.36
C GLN A 81 -12.08 -3.41 -1.30
N VAL A 82 -12.36 -3.20 -0.02
CA VAL A 82 -11.42 -3.50 1.08
C VAL A 82 -11.02 -4.96 1.02
N LYS A 83 -11.99 -5.86 0.90
CA LYS A 83 -11.72 -7.29 0.84
C LYS A 83 -10.93 -7.66 -0.41
N GLN A 84 -11.29 -7.13 -1.56
CA GLN A 84 -10.59 -7.38 -2.82
C GLN A 84 -9.13 -6.91 -2.76
N PHE A 85 -8.91 -5.72 -2.24
CA PHE A 85 -7.57 -5.14 -2.07
C PHE A 85 -6.69 -6.07 -1.23
N HIS A 86 -7.22 -6.52 -0.11
CA HIS A 86 -6.54 -7.46 0.79
C HIS A 86 -6.31 -8.81 0.11
N ASP A 87 -7.36 -9.42 -0.46
CA ASP A 87 -7.28 -10.78 -0.97
C ASP A 87 -6.34 -10.87 -2.18
N VAL A 88 -6.34 -9.86 -3.04
CA VAL A 88 -5.42 -9.79 -4.19
C VAL A 88 -3.98 -9.63 -3.70
N ALA A 89 -3.74 -8.83 -2.66
CA ALA A 89 -2.41 -8.69 -2.07
C ALA A 89 -1.91 -10.04 -1.55
N VAL A 90 -2.73 -10.77 -0.82
CA VAL A 90 -2.37 -12.09 -0.28
C VAL A 90 -2.14 -13.09 -1.42
N ALA A 91 -2.98 -13.07 -2.45
CA ALA A 91 -2.83 -13.97 -3.61
C ALA A 91 -1.53 -13.69 -4.38
N ASN A 92 -0.96 -12.50 -4.26
CA ASN A 92 0.29 -12.12 -4.91
C ASN A 92 1.50 -12.14 -3.96
N GLY A 93 1.40 -12.85 -2.86
CA GLY A 93 2.51 -13.11 -1.94
C GLY A 93 2.54 -12.23 -0.70
N GLY A 94 1.62 -11.29 -0.57
CA GLY A 94 1.48 -10.50 0.65
C GLY A 94 1.04 -11.35 1.83
N THR A 95 1.24 -10.86 3.03
CA THR A 95 0.92 -11.57 4.26
C THR A 95 -0.24 -10.87 4.98
N SER A 96 -1.33 -11.59 5.20
CA SER A 96 -2.44 -11.08 6.03
C SER A 96 -1.98 -10.99 7.47
N ILE A 97 -2.27 -9.87 8.11
CA ILE A 97 -1.91 -9.64 9.51
C ILE A 97 -3.09 -9.08 10.29
N GLU A 98 -2.97 -9.16 11.61
CA GLU A 98 -4.00 -8.71 12.54
C GLU A 98 -5.30 -9.46 12.32
N VAL A 99 -6.44 -8.78 12.35
CA VAL A 99 -7.74 -9.44 12.25
C VAL A 99 -8.15 -9.53 10.78
N ALA A 100 -8.93 -10.57 10.45
CA ALA A 100 -9.46 -10.76 9.10
C ALA A 100 -10.20 -9.51 8.60
N PRO A 101 -10.25 -9.29 7.26
CA PRO A 101 -11.00 -8.17 6.69
C PRO A 101 -12.42 -8.10 7.20
N GLY A 102 -12.88 -6.93 7.58
CA GLY A 102 -14.26 -6.75 8.05
C GLY A 102 -14.44 -5.49 8.87
N PRO A 103 -15.65 -5.36 9.45
CA PRO A 103 -15.99 -4.16 10.21
C PRO A 103 -15.28 -4.11 11.56
N ARG A 104 -15.02 -2.88 12.01
CA ARG A 104 -14.50 -2.54 13.33
C ARG A 104 -15.33 -1.43 13.91
N GLU A 105 -15.75 -1.61 15.16
CA GLU A 105 -16.42 -0.54 15.90
C GLU A 105 -15.35 0.36 16.51
N THR A 106 -15.51 1.67 16.33
CA THR A 106 -14.61 2.65 16.93
C THR A 106 -15.40 3.64 17.78
N ALA A 107 -14.77 4.13 18.84
CA ALA A 107 -15.43 5.08 19.74
C ALA A 107 -15.62 6.46 19.11
N SER A 108 -14.70 6.86 18.20
CA SER A 108 -14.70 8.21 17.64
C SER A 108 -15.20 8.29 16.21
N MET A 109 -15.13 7.20 15.44
CA MET A 109 -15.43 7.20 14.01
C MET A 109 -16.61 6.30 13.64
N GLY A 110 -17.24 5.65 14.61
CA GLY A 110 -18.28 4.67 14.35
C GLY A 110 -17.71 3.38 13.74
N THR A 111 -18.52 2.70 12.94
CA THR A 111 -18.09 1.48 12.26
C THR A 111 -17.25 1.80 11.03
N ILE A 112 -16.07 1.21 10.95
CA ILE A 112 -15.22 1.29 9.77
C ILE A 112 -14.90 -0.13 9.29
N VAL A 113 -14.60 -0.28 8.01
CA VAL A 113 -14.20 -1.57 7.43
C VAL A 113 -12.72 -1.51 7.13
N LEU A 114 -11.97 -2.48 7.65
CA LEU A 114 -10.51 -2.51 7.60
C LEU A 114 -9.99 -3.86 7.15
N ALA A 115 -8.83 -3.83 6.51
CA ALA A 115 -8.03 -5.02 6.26
C ALA A 115 -6.55 -4.62 6.29
N TYR A 116 -5.73 -5.45 6.92
CA TYR A 116 -4.29 -5.21 7.04
C TYR A 116 -3.51 -6.33 6.38
N PHE A 117 -2.45 -5.96 5.70
CA PHE A 117 -1.50 -6.92 5.14
C PHE A 117 -0.12 -6.30 5.04
N ARG A 118 0.89 -7.15 4.86
CA ARG A 118 2.25 -6.70 4.56
C ARG A 118 2.54 -6.98 3.10
N ASP A 119 3.28 -6.05 2.47
CA ASP A 119 3.78 -6.26 1.12
C ASP A 119 4.96 -7.26 1.14
N LEU A 120 5.59 -7.47 -0.01
CA LEU A 120 6.66 -8.47 -0.16
C LEU A 120 7.95 -8.08 0.57
N ASP A 121 8.10 -6.82 0.96
CA ASP A 121 9.22 -6.31 1.74
C ASP A 121 8.86 -6.14 3.22
N GLY A 122 7.63 -6.46 3.60
CA GLY A 122 7.16 -6.41 4.98
C GLY A 122 6.51 -5.09 5.39
N ASN A 123 6.36 -4.13 4.47
CA ASN A 123 5.69 -2.86 4.77
C ASN A 123 4.22 -3.11 5.09
N LYS A 124 3.73 -2.50 6.17
CA LYS A 124 2.35 -2.67 6.62
C LYS A 124 1.42 -1.72 5.90
N LEU A 125 0.41 -2.29 5.26
CA LEU A 125 -0.60 -1.55 4.52
C LEU A 125 -2.00 -1.87 5.05
N CYS A 126 -2.93 -0.96 4.79
CA CYS A 126 -4.30 -1.07 5.24
C CYS A 126 -5.25 -0.60 4.14
N GLY A 127 -6.31 -1.35 3.90
CA GLY A 127 -7.47 -0.86 3.16
C GLY A 127 -8.51 -0.39 4.16
N ILE A 128 -9.10 0.79 3.92
CA ILE A 128 -10.08 1.35 4.84
C ILE A 128 -11.28 1.94 4.10
N HIS A 129 -12.47 1.66 4.61
CA HIS A 129 -13.72 2.23 4.12
C HIS A 129 -14.55 2.75 5.29
N PHE A 130 -15.04 3.98 5.13
CA PHE A 130 -15.96 4.58 6.10
C PHE A 130 -17.37 4.47 5.54
N PRO A 131 -18.22 3.57 6.08
CA PRO A 131 -19.61 3.49 5.67
C PRO A 131 -20.34 4.79 6.01
N LYS A 132 -21.28 5.17 5.18
CA LYS A 132 -22.11 6.36 5.40
C LYS A 132 -23.33 6.01 6.22
#